data_ee9bccd451e0f2de4356721f7c81d34e
#
_entry.id   ee9bccd451e0f2de4356721f7c81d34e
#
_cell.length_a   1.000
_cell.length_b   1.000
_cell.length_c   1.000
_cell.angle_alpha   90.00
_cell.angle_beta   90.00
_cell.angle_gamma   90.00
#
_symmetry.space_group_name_H-M   'P 1'
#
loop_
_entity.id
_entity.type
_entity.pdbx_description
1 polymer ?
#
loop_
_entity_poly.entity_id
_entity_poly.type
_entity_poly.pdbx_seq_one_letter_code
_entity_poly.pdbx_strand_id
1 'polypeptide(L)'
;SDYGPWEWGGTMVAHEIAQEEDGTLRVKPTEAMKDFYDQVWPVKDLCYYHCTAKEEAGETTIQSETLGAVLFPVPEQGFELELTMIPGKSAEAGVALHTDTGMENGYFLRMDLSGHTAAWDMWPRSVQGAYQWQIKGDVPCPVETSRKLPASDTYHIRIFREDDLCVLYINDCMAMSTRMYDHK
;
A
#
# COMPACT_ATOMS: atom_id res chain seq x y z
N SER A 1 8.54 7.47 -19.37
CA SER A 1 7.35 8.28 -19.08
C SER A 1 6.13 7.54 -19.58
N ASP A 2 5.12 7.45 -18.76
CA ASP A 2 3.87 6.72 -19.05
C ASP A 2 2.96 7.53 -19.99
N TYR A 3 3.34 8.76 -20.27
CA TYR A 3 2.64 9.73 -21.13
C TYR A 3 3.50 10.10 -22.35
N GLY A 4 3.73 9.18 -23.25
CA GLY A 4 4.52 9.48 -24.43
C GLY A 4 5.27 8.29 -24.99
N PRO A 5 6.37 8.51 -25.73
CA PRO A 5 7.21 7.42 -26.19
C PRO A 5 7.70 6.60 -25.00
N TRP A 6 7.68 5.29 -25.15
CA TRP A 6 8.09 4.37 -24.12
C TRP A 6 9.55 4.63 -23.73
N GLU A 7 9.77 4.98 -22.48
CA GLU A 7 11.10 5.18 -21.91
C GLU A 7 11.35 4.09 -20.87
N TRP A 8 12.38 3.30 -21.11
CA TRP A 8 12.86 2.33 -20.14
C TRP A 8 13.67 3.07 -19.10
N GLY A 9 13.27 2.96 -17.89
CA GLY A 9 13.93 3.59 -16.76
C GLY A 9 12.90 4.14 -15.81
N GLY A 10 13.32 4.51 -14.68
CA GLY A 10 12.46 5.04 -13.62
C GLY A 10 13.31 5.55 -12.49
N THR A 11 12.69 6.04 -11.47
CA THR A 11 13.35 6.44 -10.24
C THR A 11 14.00 5.21 -9.61
N MET A 12 15.27 5.30 -9.31
CA MET A 12 15.98 4.27 -8.57
C MET A 12 15.60 4.37 -7.10
N VAL A 13 15.14 3.26 -6.53
CA VAL A 13 14.87 3.15 -5.10
C VAL A 13 15.98 2.36 -4.44
N ALA A 14 16.61 2.96 -3.44
CA ALA A 14 17.60 2.29 -2.62
C ALA A 14 16.95 1.70 -1.38
N HIS A 15 17.28 0.45 -1.07
CA HIS A 15 16.85 -0.24 0.14
C HIS A 15 18.04 -0.54 1.03
N GLU A 16 17.84 -0.51 2.33
CA GLU A 16 18.78 -1.07 3.28
C GLU A 16 18.49 -2.56 3.45
N ILE A 17 19.52 -3.39 3.33
CA ILE A 17 19.41 -4.84 3.52
C ILE A 17 20.18 -5.20 4.78
N ALA A 18 19.50 -5.86 5.71
CA ALA A 18 20.09 -6.43 6.91
C ALA A 18 19.98 -7.96 6.87
N GLN A 19 20.95 -8.65 7.43
CA GLN A 19 20.93 -10.10 7.56
C GLN A 19 20.72 -10.48 9.03
N GLU A 20 19.75 -11.35 9.27
CA GLU A 20 19.49 -11.95 10.58
C GLU A 20 20.48 -13.07 10.88
N GLU A 21 20.53 -13.51 12.13
CA GLU A 21 21.44 -14.57 12.58
C GLU A 21 21.21 -15.91 11.84
N ASP A 22 19.98 -16.19 11.44
CA ASP A 22 19.60 -17.39 10.67
C ASP A 22 19.92 -17.28 9.17
N GLY A 23 20.50 -16.17 8.73
CA GLY A 23 20.81 -15.88 7.34
C GLY A 23 19.66 -15.23 6.55
N THR A 24 18.51 -15.03 7.15
CA THR A 24 17.37 -14.35 6.51
C THR A 24 17.71 -12.89 6.20
N LEU A 25 17.39 -12.44 5.00
CA LEU A 25 17.56 -11.04 4.62
C LEU A 25 16.28 -10.25 4.93
N ARG A 26 16.46 -9.11 5.56
CA ARG A 26 15.42 -8.08 5.75
C ARG A 26 15.63 -6.90 4.82
N VAL A 27 14.56 -6.28 4.43
CA VAL A 27 14.57 -5.10 3.56
C VAL A 27 13.80 -3.99 4.26
N LYS A 28 14.45 -2.86 4.47
CA LYS A 28 13.87 -1.69 5.14
C LYS A 28 14.21 -0.40 4.39
N PRO A 29 13.49 0.71 4.65
CA PRO A 29 13.83 2.00 4.09
C PRO A 29 15.19 2.48 4.59
N THR A 30 15.90 3.23 3.74
CA THR A 30 17.13 3.92 4.16
C THR A 30 16.78 5.08 5.10
N GLU A 31 17.74 5.51 5.92
CA GLU A 31 17.55 6.69 6.78
C GLU A 31 17.23 7.95 5.95
N ALA A 32 17.84 8.10 4.78
CA ALA A 32 17.56 9.23 3.89
C ALA A 32 16.10 9.27 3.39
N MET A 33 15.44 8.12 3.25
CA MET A 33 14.01 8.09 2.92
C MET A 33 13.15 8.53 4.10
N LYS A 34 13.53 8.16 5.32
CA LYS A 34 12.79 8.55 6.53
C LYS A 34 12.90 10.04 6.82
N ASP A 35 14.06 10.63 6.56
CA ASP A 35 14.33 12.05 6.82
C ASP A 35 13.76 12.98 5.74
N PHE A 36 13.22 12.42 4.64
CA PHE A 36 12.72 13.21 3.52
C PHE A 36 11.42 13.95 3.83
N TYR A 37 10.56 13.36 4.66
CA TYR A 37 9.26 13.92 5.04
C TYR A 37 9.35 14.54 6.44
N ASP A 38 9.33 15.87 6.54
CA ASP A 38 9.55 16.63 7.77
C ASP A 38 8.25 17.24 8.36
N GLN A 39 7.14 17.13 7.65
CA GLN A 39 5.86 17.70 8.05
C GLN A 39 4.83 16.61 8.37
N VAL A 40 4.23 16.70 9.54
CA VAL A 40 3.12 15.81 9.91
C VAL A 40 1.83 16.30 9.28
N TRP A 41 1.21 15.45 8.47
CA TRP A 41 -0.12 15.68 7.91
C TRP A 41 -1.19 15.13 8.86
N PRO A 42 -2.14 15.96 9.31
CA PRO A 42 -3.18 15.48 10.21
C PRO A 42 -4.17 14.58 9.48
N VAL A 43 -4.42 13.41 10.03
CA VAL A 43 -5.52 12.54 9.58
C VAL A 43 -6.84 13.16 10.00
N LYS A 44 -7.65 13.55 9.03
CA LYS A 44 -8.95 14.22 9.23
C LYS A 44 -9.89 13.93 8.06
N ASP A 45 -11.12 14.44 8.15
CA ASP A 45 -12.14 14.29 7.11
C ASP A 45 -12.39 12.81 6.76
N LEU A 46 -12.53 11.99 7.81
CA LEU A 46 -12.71 10.55 7.68
C LEU A 46 -14.05 10.21 7.01
N CYS A 47 -14.00 9.31 6.06
CA CYS A 47 -15.16 8.71 5.42
C CYS A 47 -15.18 7.21 5.71
N TYR A 48 -16.33 6.68 6.09
CA TYR A 48 -16.50 5.28 6.47
C TYR A 48 -17.23 4.51 5.38
N TYR A 49 -16.58 3.49 4.86
CA TYR A 49 -17.11 2.64 3.81
C TYR A 49 -17.52 1.29 4.40
N HIS A 50 -18.83 0.99 4.39
CA HIS A 50 -19.44 -0.27 4.84
C HIS A 50 -18.95 -0.78 6.20
N CYS A 51 -18.63 0.13 7.12
CA CYS A 51 -18.14 -0.24 8.45
C CYS A 51 -18.68 0.69 9.52
N THR A 52 -18.61 0.22 10.76
CA THR A 52 -18.59 1.08 11.94
C THR A 52 -17.16 1.27 12.38
N ALA A 53 -16.83 2.47 12.81
CA ALA A 53 -15.51 2.75 13.33
C ALA A 53 -15.59 3.42 14.70
N LYS A 54 -14.61 3.12 15.53
CA LYS A 54 -14.41 3.75 16.83
C LYS A 54 -12.99 4.30 16.85
N GLU A 55 -12.88 5.59 17.16
CA GLU A 55 -11.60 6.26 17.32
C GLU A 55 -11.33 6.47 18.81
N GLU A 56 -10.21 6.01 19.29
CA GLU A 56 -9.81 6.16 20.68
C GLU A 56 -8.27 6.20 20.79
N ALA A 57 -7.75 7.25 21.42
CA ALA A 57 -6.33 7.40 21.70
C ALA A 57 -5.37 7.24 20.49
N GLY A 58 -5.79 7.68 19.31
CA GLY A 58 -4.99 7.58 18.07
C GLY A 58 -5.12 6.23 17.36
N GLU A 59 -6.00 5.37 17.85
CA GLU A 59 -6.35 4.10 17.20
C GLU A 59 -7.72 4.21 16.55
N THR A 60 -7.87 3.64 15.36
CA THR A 60 -9.16 3.49 14.69
C THR A 60 -9.49 2.01 14.58
N THR A 61 -10.50 1.59 15.33
CA THR A 61 -11.04 0.22 15.24
C THR A 61 -12.12 0.18 14.21
N ILE A 62 -11.98 -0.67 13.20
CA ILE A 62 -12.95 -0.90 12.12
C ILE A 62 -13.68 -2.21 12.39
N GLN A 63 -14.99 -2.19 12.29
CA GLN A 63 -15.81 -3.40 12.37
C GLN A 63 -16.74 -3.47 11.17
N SER A 64 -16.66 -4.58 10.43
CA SER A 64 -17.50 -4.86 9.28
C SER A 64 -17.76 -6.36 9.16
N GLU A 65 -18.87 -6.74 8.55
CA GLU A 65 -19.19 -8.12 8.22
C GLU A 65 -18.60 -8.54 6.86
N THR A 66 -18.21 -7.56 6.05
CA THR A 66 -17.63 -7.73 4.72
C THR A 66 -16.40 -6.83 4.58
N LEU A 67 -16.13 -6.32 3.38
CA LEU A 67 -15.13 -5.28 3.19
C LEU A 67 -15.59 -3.98 3.86
N GLY A 68 -14.81 -3.51 4.80
CA GLY A 68 -14.98 -2.20 5.43
C GLY A 68 -13.69 -1.39 5.39
N ALA A 69 -13.81 -0.09 5.24
CA ALA A 69 -12.66 0.80 5.20
C ALA A 69 -12.92 2.15 5.86
N VAL A 70 -11.84 2.78 6.30
CA VAL A 70 -11.80 4.19 6.66
C VAL A 70 -10.91 4.91 5.67
N LEU A 71 -11.46 5.93 5.04
CA LEU A 71 -10.82 6.71 3.99
C LEU A 71 -10.53 8.12 4.49
N PHE A 72 -9.41 8.68 4.09
CA PHE A 72 -9.02 10.05 4.40
C PHE A 72 -8.12 10.62 3.30
N PRO A 73 -8.16 11.95 3.10
CA PRO A 73 -7.30 12.59 2.11
C PRO A 73 -5.84 12.56 2.53
N VAL A 74 -4.96 12.41 1.55
CA VAL A 74 -3.50 12.49 1.69
C VAL A 74 -2.94 13.57 0.76
N PRO A 75 -1.72 14.09 1.00
CA PRO A 75 -1.07 15.04 0.08
C PRO A 75 -0.93 14.49 -1.34
N GLU A 76 -1.13 15.33 -2.34
CA GLU A 76 -1.03 14.94 -3.75
C GLU A 76 0.41 14.72 -4.21
N GLN A 77 1.36 15.53 -3.72
CA GLN A 77 2.73 15.53 -4.21
C GLN A 77 3.54 14.36 -3.73
N GLY A 78 3.39 13.98 -2.48
CA GLY A 78 4.11 12.86 -1.89
C GLY A 78 3.86 12.77 -0.40
N PHE A 79 4.04 11.59 0.17
CA PHE A 79 3.88 11.37 1.59
C PHE A 79 4.56 10.08 2.06
N GLU A 80 4.87 10.04 3.34
CA GLU A 80 5.07 8.80 4.07
C GLU A 80 3.81 8.50 4.88
N LEU A 81 3.29 7.28 4.77
CA LEU A 81 2.26 6.73 5.63
C LEU A 81 2.90 5.64 6.49
N GLU A 82 2.88 5.85 7.80
CA GLU A 82 3.27 4.84 8.76
C GLU A 82 2.06 4.43 9.58
N LEU A 83 1.78 3.15 9.64
CA LEU A 83 0.69 2.62 10.43
C LEU A 83 1.02 1.26 11.05
N THR A 84 0.37 0.99 12.17
CA THR A 84 0.34 -0.32 12.80
C THR A 84 -1.02 -0.93 12.60
N MET A 85 -1.07 -2.08 11.95
CA MET A 85 -2.29 -2.81 11.65
C MET A 85 -2.41 -4.03 12.55
N ILE A 86 -3.54 -4.17 13.22
CA ILE A 86 -3.91 -5.33 14.05
C ILE A 86 -5.14 -5.98 13.41
N PRO A 87 -4.96 -6.99 12.55
CA PRO A 87 -6.07 -7.53 11.75
C PRO A 87 -7.09 -8.32 12.56
N GLY A 88 -6.78 -8.73 13.77
CA GLY A 88 -7.67 -9.52 14.62
C GLY A 88 -8.03 -10.87 13.99
N LYS A 89 -9.32 -11.07 13.67
CA LYS A 89 -9.82 -12.30 13.03
C LYS A 89 -10.06 -12.16 11.54
N SER A 90 -9.65 -11.06 10.93
CA SER A 90 -9.81 -10.84 9.51
C SER A 90 -8.98 -11.84 8.71
N ALA A 91 -9.54 -12.37 7.63
CA ALA A 91 -8.79 -13.21 6.70
C ALA A 91 -7.87 -12.36 5.79
N GLU A 92 -8.31 -11.15 5.51
CA GLU A 92 -7.57 -10.17 4.69
C GLU A 92 -7.56 -8.81 5.37
N ALA A 93 -6.48 -8.07 5.16
CA ALA A 93 -6.33 -6.68 5.60
C ALA A 93 -5.43 -5.94 4.62
N GLY A 94 -5.42 -4.60 4.67
CA GLY A 94 -4.54 -3.88 3.76
C GLY A 94 -4.75 -2.37 3.76
N VAL A 95 -4.17 -1.74 2.75
CA VAL A 95 -4.24 -0.30 2.52
C VAL A 95 -4.63 -0.04 1.06
N ALA A 96 -5.59 0.86 0.86
CA ALA A 96 -6.00 1.32 -0.46
C ALA A 96 -5.44 2.72 -0.73
N LEU A 97 -4.86 2.93 -1.90
CA LEU A 97 -4.37 4.23 -2.37
C LEU A 97 -5.05 4.59 -3.69
N HIS A 98 -5.18 5.89 -3.98
CA HIS A 98 -5.86 6.39 -5.19
C HIS A 98 -7.29 5.87 -5.34
N THR A 99 -7.96 5.63 -4.23
CA THR A 99 -9.35 5.17 -4.26
C THR A 99 -10.32 6.35 -4.17
N ASP A 100 -11.49 6.18 -4.77
CA ASP A 100 -12.63 7.04 -4.52
C ASP A 100 -13.39 6.60 -3.26
N THR A 101 -14.37 7.39 -2.85
CA THR A 101 -15.19 7.10 -1.66
C THR A 101 -16.07 5.86 -1.81
N GLY A 102 -16.31 5.42 -3.04
CA GLY A 102 -17.03 4.19 -3.36
C GLY A 102 -16.13 2.96 -3.40
N MET A 103 -14.82 3.15 -3.32
CA MET A 103 -13.81 2.10 -3.47
C MET A 103 -13.95 1.31 -4.77
N GLU A 104 -14.39 2.00 -5.85
CA GLU A 104 -14.59 1.40 -7.17
C GLU A 104 -13.27 1.29 -7.94
N ASN A 105 -12.29 2.13 -7.59
CA ASN A 105 -10.98 2.21 -8.22
C ASN A 105 -9.90 2.33 -7.15
N GLY A 106 -8.68 1.91 -7.48
CA GLY A 106 -7.53 2.12 -6.60
C GLY A 106 -6.45 1.07 -6.76
N TYR A 107 -5.42 1.25 -5.96
CA TYR A 107 -4.34 0.30 -5.76
C TYR A 107 -4.45 -0.21 -4.33
N PHE A 108 -4.51 -1.52 -4.16
CA PHE A 108 -4.74 -2.15 -2.88
C PHE A 108 -3.52 -2.96 -2.49
N LEU A 109 -2.87 -2.58 -1.40
CA LEU A 109 -2.07 -3.53 -0.67
C LEU A 109 -3.02 -4.55 -0.07
N ARG A 110 -3.08 -5.72 -0.63
CA ARG A 110 -3.86 -6.84 -0.10
C ARG A 110 -2.93 -7.80 0.63
N MET A 111 -3.20 -8.00 1.89
CA MET A 111 -2.52 -8.97 2.73
C MET A 111 -3.49 -10.12 3.00
N ASP A 112 -3.28 -11.27 2.36
CA ASP A 112 -3.96 -12.51 2.67
C ASP A 112 -3.25 -13.15 3.87
N LEU A 113 -3.87 -13.04 5.04
CA LEU A 113 -3.30 -13.49 6.30
C LEU A 113 -3.35 -15.01 6.44
N SER A 114 -4.31 -15.65 5.79
CA SER A 114 -4.45 -17.11 5.78
C SER A 114 -3.48 -17.78 4.80
N GLY A 115 -3.30 -17.19 3.64
CA GLY A 115 -2.35 -17.64 2.62
C GLY A 115 -0.91 -17.16 2.84
N HIS A 116 -0.72 -16.23 3.79
CA HIS A 116 0.58 -15.61 4.06
C HIS A 116 1.19 -14.93 2.83
N THR A 117 0.38 -14.19 2.08
CA THR A 117 0.84 -13.44 0.91
C THR A 117 0.53 -11.96 1.03
N ALA A 118 1.31 -11.15 0.34
CA ALA A 118 1.05 -9.73 0.16
C ALA A 118 1.22 -9.36 -1.30
N ALA A 119 0.30 -8.56 -1.81
CA ALA A 119 0.30 -8.13 -3.20
C ALA A 119 -0.23 -6.69 -3.32
N TRP A 120 0.30 -5.95 -4.29
CA TRP A 120 -0.41 -4.83 -4.86
C TRP A 120 -1.42 -5.36 -5.84
N ASP A 121 -2.69 -5.17 -5.53
CA ASP A 121 -3.83 -5.57 -6.35
C ASP A 121 -4.44 -4.32 -6.99
N MET A 122 -4.94 -4.48 -8.20
CA MET A 122 -5.75 -3.46 -8.84
C MET A 122 -7.20 -3.84 -8.65
N TRP A 123 -7.94 -3.04 -7.90
CA TRP A 123 -9.37 -3.30 -7.73
C TRP A 123 -10.06 -3.45 -9.09
N PRO A 124 -10.99 -4.41 -9.23
CA PRO A 124 -11.65 -4.66 -10.51
C PRO A 124 -12.26 -3.38 -11.06
N ARG A 125 -11.87 -3.00 -12.26
CA ARG A 125 -12.37 -1.81 -12.94
C ARG A 125 -13.25 -2.23 -14.09
N SER A 126 -14.35 -1.52 -14.25
CA SER A 126 -15.23 -1.68 -15.41
C SER A 126 -14.58 -1.22 -16.71
N VAL A 127 -13.62 -0.30 -16.63
CA VAL A 127 -12.90 0.25 -17.78
C VAL A 127 -11.43 0.44 -17.44
N GLN A 128 -10.53 -0.07 -18.27
CA GLN A 128 -9.11 0.22 -18.19
C GLN A 128 -8.85 1.66 -18.65
N GLY A 129 -8.07 2.41 -17.89
CA GLY A 129 -7.62 3.74 -18.29
C GLY A 129 -6.76 3.67 -19.56
N ALA A 130 -6.80 4.74 -20.37
CA ALA A 130 -6.09 4.82 -21.64
C ALA A 130 -4.56 4.60 -21.52
N TYR A 131 -4.02 4.84 -20.35
CA TYR A 131 -2.58 4.74 -20.07
C TYR A 131 -2.13 3.40 -19.48
N GLN A 132 -3.05 2.46 -19.30
CA GLN A 132 -2.76 1.11 -18.80
C GLN A 132 -2.64 0.05 -19.90
N TRP A 133 -2.32 0.47 -21.12
CA TRP A 133 -2.13 -0.43 -22.24
C TRP A 133 -1.04 -1.49 -22.02
N GLN A 134 -0.13 -1.25 -21.09
CA GLN A 134 0.91 -2.20 -20.70
C GLN A 134 0.36 -3.37 -19.89
N ILE A 135 -0.75 -3.15 -19.20
CA ILE A 135 -1.46 -4.17 -18.43
C ILE A 135 -2.65 -4.59 -19.27
N LYS A 136 -2.39 -5.38 -20.31
CA LYS A 136 -3.43 -5.92 -21.15
C LYS A 136 -4.07 -7.12 -20.47
N GLY A 137 -5.37 -7.10 -20.36
CA GLY A 137 -6.15 -8.17 -19.76
C GLY A 137 -6.34 -8.01 -18.26
N ASP A 138 -6.92 -9.00 -17.66
CA ASP A 138 -7.21 -9.05 -16.23
C ASP A 138 -5.94 -9.46 -15.46
N VAL A 139 -5.02 -8.53 -15.30
CA VAL A 139 -3.89 -8.71 -14.38
C VAL A 139 -4.23 -7.98 -13.09
N PRO A 140 -4.85 -8.63 -12.12
CA PRO A 140 -5.29 -7.98 -10.90
C PRO A 140 -4.10 -7.57 -10.02
N CYS A 141 -3.01 -8.30 -10.07
CA CYS A 141 -1.85 -8.08 -9.20
C CYS A 141 -0.67 -7.52 -9.98
N PRO A 142 -0.42 -6.19 -9.97
CA PRO A 142 0.76 -5.61 -10.60
C PRO A 142 2.07 -6.05 -9.93
N VAL A 143 2.04 -6.32 -8.64
CA VAL A 143 3.19 -6.81 -7.87
C VAL A 143 2.73 -7.80 -6.81
N GLU A 144 3.33 -8.96 -6.80
CA GLU A 144 3.18 -9.97 -5.77
C GLU A 144 4.55 -10.36 -5.23
N THR A 145 4.67 -10.51 -3.91
CA THR A 145 5.92 -10.98 -3.33
C THR A 145 6.02 -12.50 -3.38
N SER A 146 7.17 -13.02 -3.76
CA SER A 146 7.49 -14.44 -3.69
C SER A 146 7.81 -14.92 -2.26
N ARG A 147 8.05 -13.99 -1.35
CA ARG A 147 8.31 -14.27 0.05
C ARG A 147 7.00 -14.32 0.82
N LYS A 148 6.86 -15.33 1.69
CA LYS A 148 5.70 -15.41 2.57
C LYS A 148 5.67 -14.26 3.55
N LEU A 149 4.49 -13.68 3.72
CA LEU A 149 4.22 -12.73 4.78
C LEU A 149 4.43 -13.43 6.14
N PRO A 150 5.27 -12.89 7.03
CA PRO A 150 5.44 -13.48 8.35
C PRO A 150 4.10 -13.53 9.10
N ALA A 151 3.82 -14.64 9.76
CA ALA A 151 2.68 -14.72 10.66
C ALA A 151 2.91 -13.76 11.84
N SER A 152 1.99 -12.86 12.06
CA SER A 152 2.06 -11.87 13.14
C SER A 152 0.65 -11.42 13.53
N ASP A 153 0.48 -11.07 14.79
CA ASP A 153 -0.74 -10.42 15.27
C ASP A 153 -0.73 -8.90 14.94
N THR A 154 0.43 -8.39 14.57
CA THR A 154 0.63 -6.96 14.31
C THR A 154 1.55 -6.76 13.12
N TYR A 155 1.16 -5.88 12.21
CA TYR A 155 1.95 -5.50 11.04
C TYR A 155 2.27 -4.02 11.07
N HIS A 156 3.55 -3.69 11.02
CA HIS A 156 4.03 -2.33 10.77
C HIS A 156 4.17 -2.13 9.27
N ILE A 157 3.42 -1.19 8.75
CA ILE A 157 3.39 -0.86 7.33
C ILE A 157 3.90 0.56 7.16
N ARG A 158 4.83 0.73 6.24
CA ARG A 158 5.35 2.03 5.81
C ARG A 158 5.23 2.13 4.31
N ILE A 159 4.60 3.19 3.85
CA ILE A 159 4.38 3.47 2.43
C ILE A 159 4.98 4.82 2.13
N PHE A 160 5.89 4.86 1.18
CA PHE A 160 6.46 6.08 0.62
C PHE A 160 5.90 6.27 -0.78
N ARG A 161 5.27 7.39 -1.00
CA ARG A 161 4.77 7.77 -2.32
C ARG A 161 5.43 9.07 -2.75
N GLU A 162 5.93 9.10 -3.98
CA GLU A 162 6.47 10.27 -4.65
C GLU A 162 5.99 10.23 -6.10
N ASP A 163 5.17 11.20 -6.50
CA ASP A 163 4.48 11.22 -7.78
C ASP A 163 3.73 9.90 -8.04
N ASP A 164 4.14 9.16 -9.08
CA ASP A 164 3.59 7.86 -9.46
C ASP A 164 4.31 6.66 -8.81
N LEU A 165 5.45 6.89 -8.15
CA LEU A 165 6.19 5.83 -7.50
C LEU A 165 5.65 5.58 -6.10
N CYS A 166 5.41 4.31 -5.80
CA CYS A 166 5.02 3.86 -4.48
C CYS A 166 5.93 2.74 -4.01
N VAL A 167 6.47 2.88 -2.82
CA VAL A 167 7.32 1.87 -2.17
C VAL A 167 6.72 1.52 -0.83
N LEU A 168 6.57 0.24 -0.58
CA LEU A 168 5.97 -0.32 0.62
C LEU A 168 6.96 -1.18 1.36
N TYR A 169 6.93 -1.09 2.69
CA TYR A 169 7.62 -2.01 3.59
C TYR A 169 6.63 -2.61 4.59
N ILE A 170 6.77 -3.90 4.86
CA ILE A 170 6.00 -4.61 5.88
C ILE A 170 6.98 -5.20 6.90
N ASN A 171 6.84 -4.82 8.17
CA ASN A 171 7.65 -5.27 9.29
C ASN A 171 9.17 -5.14 9.07
N ASP A 172 9.60 -4.17 8.27
CA ASP A 172 11.00 -4.02 7.85
C ASP A 172 11.64 -5.34 7.35
N CYS A 173 10.84 -6.23 6.78
CA CYS A 173 11.30 -7.52 6.28
C CYS A 173 10.96 -7.77 4.81
N MET A 174 9.97 -7.07 4.28
CA MET A 174 9.53 -7.15 2.90
C MET A 174 9.43 -5.76 2.31
N ALA A 175 9.80 -5.63 1.04
CA ALA A 175 9.54 -4.43 0.27
C ALA A 175 8.88 -4.78 -1.06
N MET A 176 7.94 -3.94 -1.49
CA MET A 176 7.34 -3.98 -2.81
C MET A 176 7.28 -2.56 -3.36
N SER A 177 7.51 -2.42 -4.64
CA SER A 177 7.36 -1.14 -5.33
C SER A 177 6.47 -1.28 -6.55
N THR A 178 5.67 -0.27 -6.82
CA THR A 178 4.81 -0.21 -8.00
C THR A 178 4.68 1.24 -8.46
N ARG A 179 4.18 1.42 -9.67
CA ARG A 179 3.73 2.73 -10.13
C ARG A 179 2.22 2.82 -10.03
N MET A 180 1.77 3.97 -9.55
CA MET A 180 0.36 4.29 -9.37
C MET A 180 -0.02 5.44 -10.29
N TYR A 181 -0.85 5.17 -11.25
CA TYR A 181 -1.28 6.15 -12.25
C TYR A 181 -2.64 6.73 -11.89
N ASP A 182 -2.86 7.98 -12.26
CA ASP A 182 -4.19 8.56 -12.16
C ASP A 182 -5.12 7.90 -13.17
N HIS A 183 -6.23 7.41 -12.66
CA HIS A 183 -7.28 6.80 -13.45
C HIS A 183 -8.43 7.80 -13.58
N LYS A 184 -8.22 8.79 -14.44
CA LYS A 184 -9.29 9.72 -14.83
C LYS A 184 -10.19 9.14 -15.89
#